data_eb7ee2bfdc00b01eb2f5e465dc593a7c
#
_entry.id   eb7ee2bfdc00b01eb2f5e465dc593a7c
#
_cell.length_a   1.000
_cell.length_b   1.000
_cell.length_c   1.000
_cell.angle_alpha   90.00
_cell.angle_beta   90.00
_cell.angle_gamma   90.00
#
_symmetry.space_group_name_H-M   'P 1'
#
loop_
_entity.id
_entity.type
_entity.pdbx_description
1 polymer ?
#
loop_
_entity_poly.entity_id
_entity_poly.type
_entity_poly.pdbx_seq_one_letter_code
_entity_poly.pdbx_strand_id
1 'polypeptide(L)'
;MLKKYLEIHPEVQKALEEGKPVVALESTIISHGMPYPKNIEMAQNVSRIVRENGAIPATIAIINGVLKVGLTKEEIEFLGTSKDVVKASRRDLPFVISKKLNGATTVATTMILADLAGVRVFATGGIGGVHRGAQETFDISADLQELANTNVAVICAGAKSILDIGLTLEYLETNGVPVIGFGTDEFPAFY
;
A
#
# COMPACT_ATOMS: atom_id res chain seq x y z
N MET A 1 12.43 15.51 -3.05
CA MET A 1 12.41 15.47 -4.53
C MET A 1 11.10 14.90 -5.10
N LEU A 2 10.55 13.80 -4.57
CA LEU A 2 9.29 13.18 -5.04
C LEU A 2 8.05 14.06 -4.83
N LYS A 3 8.00 14.90 -3.79
CA LYS A 3 6.85 15.78 -3.46
C LYS A 3 6.35 16.63 -4.63
N LYS A 4 7.19 17.00 -5.58
CA LYS A 4 6.77 17.78 -6.76
C LYS A 4 5.89 17.02 -7.75
N TYR A 5 5.81 15.69 -7.61
CA TYR A 5 4.94 14.84 -8.42
C TYR A 5 3.72 14.34 -7.63
N LEU A 6 3.61 14.76 -6.35
CA LEU A 6 2.54 14.35 -5.45
C LEU A 6 1.30 15.21 -5.68
N GLU A 7 0.17 14.56 -5.86
CA GLU A 7 -1.15 15.16 -5.88
C GLU A 7 -2.02 14.47 -4.83
N ILE A 8 -2.53 15.27 -3.90
CA ILE A 8 -3.40 14.79 -2.83
C ILE A 8 -4.83 15.22 -3.16
N HIS A 9 -5.77 14.28 -3.11
CA HIS A 9 -7.17 14.58 -3.32
C HIS A 9 -7.66 15.64 -2.32
N PRO A 10 -8.46 16.65 -2.72
CA PRO A 10 -8.86 17.75 -1.84
C PRO A 10 -9.53 17.31 -0.55
N GLU A 11 -10.33 16.25 -0.56
CA GLU A 11 -10.93 15.68 0.65
C GLU A 11 -9.87 15.14 1.63
N VAL A 12 -8.85 14.44 1.10
CA VAL A 12 -7.74 13.89 1.89
C VAL A 12 -6.89 15.03 2.46
N GLN A 13 -6.55 16.01 1.63
CA GLN A 13 -5.79 17.18 2.03
C GLN A 13 -6.49 17.92 3.19
N LYS A 14 -7.77 18.22 3.02
CA LYS A 14 -8.58 18.86 4.06
C LYS A 14 -8.65 18.04 5.36
N ALA A 15 -8.82 16.72 5.24
CA ALA A 15 -8.86 15.85 6.42
C ALA A 15 -7.54 15.88 7.19
N LEU A 16 -6.40 15.86 6.50
CA LEU A 16 -5.08 15.95 7.12
C LEU A 16 -4.88 17.31 7.82
N GLU A 17 -5.29 18.41 7.19
CA GLU A 17 -5.21 19.76 7.77
C GLU A 17 -6.09 19.92 9.02
N GLU A 18 -7.26 19.27 9.03
CA GLU A 18 -8.19 19.27 10.17
C GLU A 18 -7.85 18.22 11.23
N GLY A 19 -6.79 17.45 11.07
CA GLY A 19 -6.40 16.37 12.00
C GLY A 19 -7.39 15.20 12.06
N LYS A 20 -8.19 15.01 11.00
CA LYS A 20 -9.11 13.88 10.88
C LYS A 20 -8.38 12.60 10.49
N PRO A 21 -8.87 11.41 10.88
CA PRO A 21 -8.25 10.16 10.54
C PRO A 21 -8.33 9.88 9.03
N VAL A 22 -7.18 9.56 8.44
CA VAL A 22 -7.05 9.15 7.03
C VAL A 22 -6.41 7.77 6.98
N VAL A 23 -6.97 6.87 6.17
CA VAL A 23 -6.45 5.51 5.96
C VAL A 23 -6.04 5.34 4.51
N ALA A 24 -4.74 5.10 4.29
CA ALA A 24 -4.20 4.73 2.99
C ALA A 24 -4.67 3.32 2.59
N LEU A 25 -4.88 3.13 1.29
CA LEU A 25 -5.24 1.85 0.67
C LEU A 25 -4.37 1.64 -0.57
N GLU A 26 -3.86 0.42 -0.76
CA GLU A 26 -3.07 0.08 -1.95
C GLU A 26 -3.94 -0.10 -3.20
N SER A 27 -3.30 -0.12 -4.37
CA SER A 27 -4.00 -0.33 -5.64
C SER A 27 -3.56 -1.58 -6.42
N THR A 28 -2.51 -2.29 -5.97
CA THR A 28 -2.12 -3.54 -6.64
C THR A 28 -3.27 -4.56 -6.69
N ILE A 29 -4.07 -4.66 -5.63
CA ILE A 29 -5.21 -5.57 -5.59
C ILE A 29 -6.29 -5.19 -6.63
N ILE A 30 -6.41 -3.91 -6.97
CA ILE A 30 -7.38 -3.41 -7.96
C ILE A 30 -6.96 -3.82 -9.38
N SER A 31 -5.69 -3.59 -9.75
CA SER A 31 -5.22 -3.81 -11.12
C SER A 31 -4.69 -5.22 -11.39
N HIS A 32 -4.21 -5.93 -10.35
CA HIS A 32 -3.48 -7.20 -10.51
C HIS A 32 -3.95 -8.31 -9.57
N GLY A 33 -4.82 -8.02 -8.60
CA GLY A 33 -5.20 -9.00 -7.59
C GLY A 33 -6.54 -9.67 -7.83
N MET A 34 -7.48 -8.98 -8.46
CA MET A 34 -8.85 -9.46 -8.67
C MET A 34 -9.36 -9.13 -10.08
N PRO A 35 -10.21 -9.99 -10.68
CA PRO A 35 -10.80 -9.71 -11.98
C PRO A 35 -11.91 -8.64 -11.86
N TYR A 36 -12.10 -7.86 -12.94
CA TYR A 36 -13.25 -6.98 -13.10
C TYR A 36 -14.56 -7.82 -13.19
N PRO A 37 -15.68 -7.40 -12.58
CA PRO A 37 -15.87 -6.15 -11.84
C PRO A 37 -15.57 -6.26 -10.32
N LYS A 38 -15.20 -7.45 -9.82
CA LYS A 38 -15.02 -7.71 -8.39
C LYS A 38 -13.93 -6.82 -7.74
N ASN A 39 -12.90 -6.46 -8.49
CA ASN A 39 -11.86 -5.54 -8.04
C ASN A 39 -12.40 -4.15 -7.68
N ILE A 40 -13.31 -3.62 -8.50
CA ILE A 40 -13.96 -2.31 -8.25
C ILE A 40 -14.96 -2.40 -7.09
N GLU A 41 -15.78 -3.43 -7.06
CA GLU A 41 -16.73 -3.69 -5.97
C GLU A 41 -16.00 -3.77 -4.62
N MET A 42 -14.87 -4.48 -4.59
CA MET A 42 -14.03 -4.60 -3.41
C MET A 42 -13.47 -3.23 -2.98
N ALA A 43 -12.87 -2.46 -3.91
CA ALA A 43 -12.31 -1.15 -3.61
C ALA A 43 -13.35 -0.17 -3.08
N GLN A 44 -14.56 -0.16 -3.67
CA GLN A 44 -15.68 0.65 -3.21
C GLN A 44 -16.19 0.21 -1.83
N ASN A 45 -16.29 -1.10 -1.60
CA ASN A 45 -16.74 -1.64 -0.32
C ASN A 45 -15.75 -1.31 0.81
N VAL A 46 -14.45 -1.48 0.60
CA VAL A 46 -13.43 -1.11 1.59
C VAL A 46 -13.48 0.39 1.88
N SER A 47 -13.57 1.23 0.84
CA SER A 47 -13.70 2.68 1.00
C SER A 47 -14.96 3.07 1.81
N ARG A 48 -16.09 2.40 1.57
CA ARG A 48 -17.33 2.59 2.34
C ARG A 48 -17.13 2.23 3.81
N ILE A 49 -16.53 1.07 4.09
CA ILE A 49 -16.27 0.62 5.46
C ILE A 49 -15.39 1.61 6.23
N VAL A 50 -14.33 2.12 5.59
CA VAL A 50 -13.46 3.14 6.20
C VAL A 50 -14.27 4.39 6.56
N ARG A 51 -15.16 4.86 5.66
CA ARG A 51 -16.01 6.03 5.91
C ARG A 51 -17.05 5.80 7.01
N GLU A 52 -17.69 4.65 7.03
CA GLU A 52 -18.66 4.27 8.06
C GLU A 52 -18.04 4.22 9.47
N ASN A 53 -16.72 3.99 9.55
CA ASN A 53 -15.96 4.02 10.78
C ASN A 53 -15.30 5.39 11.08
N GLY A 54 -15.72 6.44 10.38
CA GLY A 54 -15.33 7.82 10.69
C GLY A 54 -13.97 8.26 10.16
N ALA A 55 -13.35 7.49 9.25
CA ALA A 55 -12.09 7.84 8.62
C ALA A 55 -12.26 8.18 7.13
N ILE A 56 -11.29 8.87 6.55
CA ILE A 56 -11.25 9.19 5.11
C ILE A 56 -10.36 8.16 4.39
N PRO A 57 -10.89 7.40 3.41
CA PRO A 57 -10.08 6.48 2.62
C PRO A 57 -9.24 7.24 1.60
N ALA A 58 -7.97 6.89 1.49
CA ALA A 58 -7.05 7.44 0.52
C ALA A 58 -6.42 6.28 -0.30
N THR A 59 -7.11 5.85 -1.36
CA THR A 59 -6.50 4.89 -2.30
C THR A 59 -5.35 5.56 -3.03
N ILE A 60 -4.20 4.87 -3.11
CA ILE A 60 -2.94 5.41 -3.63
C ILE A 60 -2.56 4.69 -4.92
N ALA A 61 -2.21 5.46 -5.95
CA ALA A 61 -1.73 4.95 -7.22
C ALA A 61 -0.84 5.99 -7.95
N ILE A 62 -0.33 5.61 -9.11
CA ILE A 62 0.38 6.51 -10.03
C ILE A 62 -0.43 6.58 -11.31
N ILE A 63 -0.81 7.79 -11.74
CA ILE A 63 -1.56 8.00 -12.99
C ILE A 63 -0.80 9.02 -13.84
N ASN A 64 -0.44 8.64 -15.06
CA ASN A 64 0.36 9.47 -15.98
C ASN A 64 1.65 10.03 -15.34
N GLY A 65 2.29 9.22 -14.46
CA GLY A 65 3.49 9.62 -13.73
C GLY A 65 3.25 10.55 -12.54
N VAL A 66 2.00 10.87 -12.22
CA VAL A 66 1.61 11.65 -11.05
C VAL A 66 1.33 10.71 -9.88
N LEU A 67 1.93 10.99 -8.73
CA LEU A 67 1.75 10.23 -7.48
C LEU A 67 0.46 10.69 -6.81
N LYS A 68 -0.59 9.88 -6.89
CA LYS A 68 -1.93 10.21 -6.39
C LYS A 68 -2.16 9.64 -4.99
N VAL A 69 -2.63 10.47 -4.07
CA VAL A 69 -3.06 10.06 -2.72
C VAL A 69 -4.53 10.45 -2.54
N GLY A 70 -5.40 9.47 -2.56
CA GLY A 70 -6.84 9.64 -2.73
C GLY A 70 -7.21 9.67 -4.21
N LEU A 71 -7.91 8.65 -4.66
CA LEU A 71 -8.40 8.53 -6.04
C LEU A 71 -9.88 8.87 -6.12
N THR A 72 -10.28 9.42 -7.26
CA THR A 72 -11.70 9.54 -7.61
C THR A 72 -12.28 8.17 -8.00
N LYS A 73 -13.59 8.08 -8.13
CA LYS A 73 -14.25 6.84 -8.57
C LYS A 73 -13.85 6.47 -10.00
N GLU A 74 -13.70 7.46 -10.85
CA GLU A 74 -13.30 7.33 -12.26
C GLU A 74 -11.84 6.82 -12.36
N GLU A 75 -10.96 7.30 -11.49
CA GLU A 75 -9.56 6.84 -11.41
C GLU A 75 -9.46 5.39 -10.90
N ILE A 76 -10.31 5.00 -9.94
CA ILE A 76 -10.40 3.60 -9.47
C ILE A 76 -10.93 2.69 -10.60
N GLU A 77 -11.97 3.12 -11.31
CA GLU A 77 -12.52 2.38 -12.45
C GLU A 77 -11.47 2.22 -13.57
N PHE A 78 -10.75 3.31 -13.87
CA PHE A 78 -9.63 3.27 -14.83
C PHE A 78 -8.58 2.22 -14.43
N LEU A 79 -8.13 2.21 -13.17
CA LEU A 79 -7.13 1.24 -12.70
C LEU A 79 -7.65 -0.21 -12.76
N GLY A 80 -8.93 -0.42 -12.52
CA GLY A 80 -9.54 -1.73 -12.51
C GLY A 80 -9.83 -2.32 -13.89
N THR A 81 -9.92 -1.47 -14.93
CA THR A 81 -10.27 -1.87 -16.29
C THR A 81 -9.10 -1.79 -17.26
N SER A 82 -8.13 -0.90 -17.02
CA SER A 82 -6.96 -0.70 -17.90
C SER A 82 -5.99 -1.88 -17.84
N LYS A 83 -5.49 -2.27 -19.01
CA LYS A 83 -4.41 -3.27 -19.16
C LYS A 83 -3.00 -2.65 -19.06
N ASP A 84 -2.90 -1.34 -19.17
CA ASP A 84 -1.63 -0.60 -19.23
C ASP A 84 -1.24 -0.01 -17.86
N VAL A 85 -1.50 -0.77 -16.79
CA VAL A 85 -1.13 -0.41 -15.42
C VAL A 85 -0.03 -1.35 -14.94
N VAL A 86 1.16 -0.81 -14.68
CA VAL A 86 2.27 -1.61 -14.16
C VAL A 86 2.16 -1.79 -12.65
N LYS A 87 2.63 -2.92 -12.15
CA LYS A 87 2.81 -3.11 -10.71
C LYS A 87 4.05 -2.31 -10.29
N ALA A 88 3.86 -1.25 -9.52
CA ALA A 88 4.91 -0.33 -9.11
C ALA A 88 5.36 -0.57 -7.67
N SER A 89 6.62 -0.99 -7.50
CA SER A 89 7.30 -1.06 -6.22
C SER A 89 8.33 0.08 -6.11
N ARG A 90 9.05 0.15 -4.99
CA ARG A 90 10.04 1.20 -4.72
C ARG A 90 10.98 1.48 -5.91
N ARG A 91 11.59 0.45 -6.49
CA ARG A 91 12.56 0.58 -7.58
C ARG A 91 11.94 1.13 -8.88
N ASP A 92 10.62 0.96 -9.05
CA ASP A 92 9.92 1.32 -10.28
C ASP A 92 9.52 2.80 -10.31
N LEU A 93 9.45 3.46 -9.14
CA LEU A 93 9.00 4.85 -9.01
C LEU A 93 9.68 5.82 -9.99
N PRO A 94 11.02 5.89 -10.08
CA PRO A 94 11.68 6.83 -10.98
C PRO A 94 11.33 6.57 -12.45
N PHE A 95 11.20 5.29 -12.82
CA PHE A 95 10.88 4.88 -14.17
C PHE A 95 9.42 5.22 -14.53
N VAL A 96 8.47 4.85 -13.66
CA VAL A 96 7.04 5.11 -13.88
C VAL A 96 6.77 6.61 -13.99
N ILE A 97 7.38 7.43 -13.13
CA ILE A 97 7.26 8.90 -13.17
C ILE A 97 7.85 9.46 -14.46
N SER A 98 9.10 9.08 -14.78
CA SER A 98 9.82 9.66 -15.92
C SER A 98 9.17 9.32 -17.27
N LYS A 99 8.56 8.14 -17.38
CA LYS A 99 7.86 7.67 -18.56
C LYS A 99 6.37 8.03 -18.58
N LYS A 100 5.89 8.73 -17.55
CA LYS A 100 4.46 9.09 -17.38
C LYS A 100 3.54 7.89 -17.51
N LEU A 101 3.93 6.74 -16.90
CA LEU A 101 3.14 5.52 -16.92
C LEU A 101 2.09 5.53 -15.80
N ASN A 102 1.17 4.56 -15.90
CA ASN A 102 0.22 4.26 -14.83
C ASN A 102 0.78 3.12 -13.99
N GLY A 103 0.67 3.24 -12.67
CA GLY A 103 1.20 2.26 -11.73
C GLY A 103 0.24 1.97 -10.58
N ALA A 104 -0.07 0.70 -10.38
CA ALA A 104 -0.70 0.23 -9.17
C ALA A 104 0.36 0.02 -8.09
N THR A 105 0.16 0.64 -6.93
CA THR A 105 1.16 0.67 -5.87
C THR A 105 1.14 -0.59 -5.02
N THR A 106 2.32 -1.19 -4.80
CA THR A 106 2.53 -2.25 -3.81
C THR A 106 2.45 -1.68 -2.40
N VAL A 107 2.47 -2.55 -1.39
CA VAL A 107 2.56 -2.13 0.03
C VAL A 107 3.71 -1.15 0.23
N ALA A 108 4.92 -1.47 -0.28
CA ALA A 108 6.08 -0.59 -0.20
C ALA A 108 5.80 0.81 -0.79
N THR A 109 5.32 0.86 -2.02
CA THR A 109 5.09 2.16 -2.68
C THR A 109 3.94 2.92 -2.04
N THR A 110 2.91 2.22 -1.56
CA THR A 110 1.80 2.84 -0.83
C THR A 110 2.31 3.50 0.45
N MET A 111 3.18 2.85 1.22
CA MET A 111 3.80 3.44 2.41
C MET A 111 4.63 4.69 2.08
N ILE A 112 5.46 4.64 1.03
CA ILE A 112 6.26 5.79 0.60
C ILE A 112 5.36 7.00 0.28
N LEU A 113 4.28 6.79 -0.48
CA LEU A 113 3.40 7.89 -0.87
C LEU A 113 2.53 8.38 0.30
N ALA A 114 2.09 7.47 1.16
CA ALA A 114 1.37 7.80 2.39
C ALA A 114 2.21 8.70 3.31
N ASP A 115 3.47 8.30 3.58
CA ASP A 115 4.40 9.08 4.41
C ASP A 115 4.69 10.45 3.80
N LEU A 116 4.92 10.53 2.48
CA LEU A 116 5.12 11.80 1.77
C LEU A 116 3.92 12.75 1.89
N ALA A 117 2.70 12.21 1.93
CA ALA A 117 1.45 12.97 2.09
C ALA A 117 1.12 13.29 3.56
N GLY A 118 1.79 12.65 4.52
CA GLY A 118 1.49 12.78 5.94
C GLY A 118 0.40 11.84 6.46
N VAL A 119 0.01 10.84 5.68
CA VAL A 119 -0.93 9.78 6.11
C VAL A 119 -0.19 8.78 7.00
N ARG A 120 -0.72 8.51 8.19
CA ARG A 120 -0.06 7.74 9.23
C ARG A 120 -0.55 6.29 9.37
N VAL A 121 -1.66 5.95 8.74
CA VAL A 121 -2.28 4.62 8.84
C VAL A 121 -2.53 4.09 7.44
N PHE A 122 -2.16 2.84 7.22
CA PHE A 122 -2.41 2.10 5.98
C PHE A 122 -3.02 0.74 6.32
N ALA A 123 -4.13 0.41 5.67
CA ALA A 123 -4.80 -0.90 5.80
C ALA A 123 -4.62 -1.72 4.52
N THR A 124 -4.15 -2.96 4.67
CA THR A 124 -3.97 -3.92 3.56
C THR A 124 -4.33 -5.33 4.01
N GLY A 125 -4.53 -6.24 3.07
CA GLY A 125 -4.79 -7.65 3.38
C GLY A 125 -3.56 -8.34 3.97
N GLY A 126 -2.41 -8.22 3.30
CA GLY A 126 -1.16 -8.84 3.75
C GLY A 126 0.06 -8.20 3.15
N ILE A 127 1.15 -8.26 3.91
CA ILE A 127 2.45 -7.72 3.49
C ILE A 127 3.31 -8.79 2.80
N GLY A 128 4.32 -8.34 2.06
CA GLY A 128 5.45 -9.16 1.66
C GLY A 128 6.36 -9.48 2.85
N GLY A 129 7.33 -10.34 2.62
CA GLY A 129 8.24 -10.80 3.67
C GLY A 129 9.50 -11.41 3.08
N VAL A 130 10.18 -12.22 3.86
CA VAL A 130 11.32 -13.02 3.45
C VAL A 130 10.81 -14.27 2.75
N HIS A 131 11.27 -14.54 1.52
CA HIS A 131 10.90 -15.76 0.80
C HIS A 131 11.63 -16.99 1.36
N ARG A 132 11.00 -18.16 1.27
CA ARG A 132 11.64 -19.42 1.64
C ARG A 132 12.87 -19.64 0.76
N GLY A 133 14.00 -19.99 1.37
CA GLY A 133 15.29 -20.09 0.67
C GLY A 133 16.00 -18.75 0.45
N ALA A 134 15.57 -17.68 1.12
CA ALA A 134 16.19 -16.37 1.00
C ALA A 134 17.65 -16.33 1.44
N GLN A 135 18.09 -17.25 2.28
CA GLN A 135 19.48 -17.41 2.66
C GLN A 135 20.42 -17.71 1.47
N GLU A 136 19.86 -18.24 0.38
CA GLU A 136 20.58 -18.51 -0.88
C GLU A 136 20.28 -17.46 -1.95
N THR A 137 19.05 -16.96 -2.00
CA THR A 137 18.56 -16.11 -3.09
C THR A 137 18.52 -14.62 -2.75
N PHE A 138 18.56 -14.27 -1.47
CA PHE A 138 18.28 -12.92 -0.94
C PHE A 138 16.91 -12.34 -1.39
N ASP A 139 15.94 -13.21 -1.69
CA ASP A 139 14.60 -12.75 -2.09
C ASP A 139 13.81 -12.26 -0.88
N ILE A 140 13.90 -10.96 -0.64
CA ILE A 140 13.28 -10.24 0.47
C ILE A 140 12.44 -9.10 -0.12
N SER A 141 11.19 -9.02 0.31
CA SER A 141 10.27 -7.99 -0.16
C SER A 141 10.72 -6.58 0.24
N ALA A 142 10.60 -5.64 -0.70
CA ALA A 142 10.78 -4.22 -0.42
C ALA A 142 9.78 -3.66 0.62
N ASP A 143 8.67 -4.35 0.86
CA ASP A 143 7.69 -3.97 1.89
C ASP A 143 8.34 -3.87 3.27
N LEU A 144 9.23 -4.82 3.60
CA LEU A 144 9.92 -4.84 4.89
C LEU A 144 10.87 -3.64 5.06
N GLN A 145 11.51 -3.21 3.98
CA GLN A 145 12.35 -2.01 3.98
C GLN A 145 11.53 -0.75 4.27
N GLU A 146 10.35 -0.63 3.68
CA GLU A 146 9.52 0.55 3.89
C GLU A 146 8.83 0.56 5.26
N LEU A 147 8.55 -0.61 5.83
CA LEU A 147 8.13 -0.71 7.24
C LEU A 147 9.16 -0.12 8.20
N ALA A 148 10.46 -0.27 7.87
CA ALA A 148 11.55 0.31 8.64
C ALA A 148 11.81 1.80 8.36
N ASN A 149 11.47 2.30 7.16
CA ASN A 149 11.89 3.63 6.70
C ASN A 149 10.77 4.67 6.64
N THR A 150 9.52 4.28 6.86
CA THR A 150 8.36 5.19 6.82
C THR A 150 7.68 5.30 8.17
N ASN A 151 7.05 6.44 8.44
CA ASN A 151 6.27 6.66 9.67
C ASN A 151 4.80 6.28 9.47
N VAL A 152 4.54 5.10 8.91
CA VAL A 152 3.20 4.61 8.59
C VAL A 152 2.93 3.32 9.35
N ALA A 153 1.90 3.31 10.19
CA ALA A 153 1.41 2.09 10.83
C ALA A 153 0.61 1.26 9.81
N VAL A 154 1.06 0.03 9.55
CA VAL A 154 0.42 -0.89 8.61
C VAL A 154 -0.44 -1.88 9.38
N ILE A 155 -1.75 -1.85 9.12
CA ILE A 155 -2.73 -2.78 9.67
C ILE A 155 -2.98 -3.86 8.61
N CYS A 156 -2.65 -5.11 8.93
CA CYS A 156 -2.75 -6.22 7.97
C CYS A 156 -3.10 -7.54 8.67
N ALA A 157 -3.44 -8.55 7.89
CA ALA A 157 -3.60 -9.93 8.37
C ALA A 157 -2.27 -10.72 8.31
N GLY A 158 -1.14 -10.05 8.52
CA GLY A 158 0.19 -10.63 8.56
C GLY A 158 0.89 -10.71 7.19
N ALA A 159 1.94 -11.52 7.13
CA ALA A 159 2.66 -11.78 5.88
C ALA A 159 1.95 -12.88 5.07
N LYS A 160 2.15 -12.87 3.74
CA LYS A 160 1.56 -13.89 2.85
C LYS A 160 2.06 -15.28 3.22
N SER A 161 1.18 -16.28 3.21
CA SER A 161 1.43 -17.66 3.69
C SER A 161 2.56 -18.40 2.94
N ILE A 162 2.88 -17.97 1.71
CA ILE A 162 3.98 -18.53 0.91
C ILE A 162 5.37 -18.14 1.44
N LEU A 163 5.44 -17.14 2.32
CA LEU A 163 6.67 -16.57 2.84
C LEU A 163 7.20 -17.37 4.04
N ASP A 164 8.43 -17.12 4.42
CA ASP A 164 9.04 -17.58 5.65
C ASP A 164 8.70 -16.59 6.78
N ILE A 165 7.73 -16.97 7.61
CA ILE A 165 7.21 -16.11 8.68
C ILE A 165 8.28 -15.86 9.75
N GLY A 166 9.04 -16.90 10.11
CA GLY A 166 10.11 -16.79 11.11
C GLY A 166 11.18 -15.79 10.67
N LEU A 167 11.74 -15.98 9.46
CA LEU A 167 12.73 -15.05 8.91
C LEU A 167 12.15 -13.65 8.66
N THR A 168 10.87 -13.53 8.37
CA THR A 168 10.21 -12.23 8.23
C THR A 168 10.19 -11.47 9.55
N LEU A 169 9.86 -12.14 10.66
CA LEU A 169 9.89 -11.55 12.00
C LEU A 169 11.30 -11.13 12.41
N GLU A 170 12.30 -12.00 12.19
CA GLU A 170 13.70 -11.69 12.46
C GLU A 170 14.20 -10.48 11.67
N TYR A 171 13.79 -10.37 10.41
CA TYR A 171 14.13 -9.21 9.58
C TYR A 171 13.51 -7.91 10.11
N LEU A 172 12.24 -7.95 10.51
CA LEU A 172 11.53 -6.81 11.09
C LEU A 172 12.17 -6.39 12.42
N GLU A 173 12.47 -7.34 13.29
CA GLU A 173 13.13 -7.10 14.57
C GLU A 173 14.49 -6.44 14.37
N THR A 174 15.34 -7.00 13.49
CA THR A 174 16.67 -6.44 13.16
C THR A 174 16.60 -4.99 12.68
N ASN A 175 15.53 -4.62 11.97
CA ASN A 175 15.32 -3.25 11.49
C ASN A 175 14.52 -2.37 12.47
N GLY A 176 14.24 -2.84 13.68
CA GLY A 176 13.57 -2.08 14.73
C GLY A 176 12.09 -1.81 14.44
N VAL A 177 11.44 -2.64 13.64
CA VAL A 177 10.02 -2.50 13.31
C VAL A 177 9.16 -3.18 14.38
N PRO A 178 8.33 -2.43 15.15
CA PRO A 178 7.43 -3.02 16.11
C PRO A 178 6.37 -3.89 15.41
N VAL A 179 6.21 -5.13 15.88
CA VAL A 179 5.15 -6.02 15.44
C VAL A 179 4.19 -6.25 16.62
N ILE A 180 2.94 -5.86 16.45
CA ILE A 180 1.94 -5.88 17.51
C ILE A 180 0.76 -6.75 17.07
N GLY A 181 0.47 -7.81 17.82
CA GLY A 181 -0.74 -8.60 17.66
C GLY A 181 -1.96 -7.90 18.27
N PHE A 182 -3.01 -7.70 17.50
CA PHE A 182 -4.27 -7.16 18.00
C PHE A 182 -5.24 -8.30 18.27
N GLY A 183 -5.41 -8.63 19.55
CA GLY A 183 -6.27 -9.74 19.97
C GLY A 183 -5.72 -11.13 19.63
N THR A 184 -4.41 -11.27 19.41
CA THR A 184 -3.73 -12.53 19.11
C THR A 184 -2.28 -12.49 19.62
N ASP A 185 -1.79 -13.66 20.05
CA ASP A 185 -0.39 -13.88 20.41
C ASP A 185 0.41 -14.52 19.26
N GLU A 186 -0.26 -14.84 18.15
CA GLU A 186 0.36 -15.44 16.98
C GLU A 186 0.43 -14.43 15.81
N PHE A 187 1.54 -14.48 15.06
CA PHE A 187 1.66 -13.70 13.82
C PHE A 187 0.86 -14.39 12.71
N PRO A 188 -0.22 -13.77 12.21
CA PRO A 188 -1.07 -14.40 11.22
C PRO A 188 -0.38 -14.53 9.85
N ALA A 189 -0.71 -15.59 9.14
CA ALA A 189 -0.32 -15.80 7.76
C ALA A 189 -1.49 -15.48 6.84
N PHE A 190 -1.33 -14.43 6.05
CA PHE A 190 -2.34 -14.00 5.07
C PHE A 190 -2.37 -14.97 3.89
N TYR A 191 -3.58 -15.39 3.51
CA TYR A 191 -3.82 -16.30 2.39
C TYR A 191 -3.50 -15.69 1.03
#